data_636e1c04e93ce595216dc760e89ba785
#
_entry.id   636e1c04e93ce595216dc760e89ba785
#
_cell.length_a   1.000
_cell.length_b   1.000
_cell.length_c   1.000
_cell.angle_alpha   90.00
_cell.angle_beta   90.00
_cell.angle_gamma   90.00
#
_symmetry.space_group_name_H-M   'P 1'
#
loop_
_entity.id
_entity.type
_entity.pdbx_description
1 polymer ?
#
loop_
_entity_poly.entity_id
_entity_poly.type
_entity_poly.pdbx_seq_one_letter_code
_entity_poly.pdbx_strand_id
1 'polypeptide(L)'
;MAFKVGLLGLGTVGTGTVEILRDPAQRHPLLQELVIHKVGVRSLDKARSLNLSADLLTTDLDAIVTDPEIDIVVEVMGGLEPARSLILKALAHKKHVVTANKAAIARFGDEIFTAASEAGVYVLLEAAVGGGIPVIEPLKQSLCANRINTVIGIVNGTTNYILTRMQTEGGDFGEILADAQQLGYAEADPTADVDGLDAADKIAILASLAFSGRIKLSEVYCEGIRQIGAADIAYAEKLGFVIKLLAIAKRESDQQLQVRVHPTLVPKTHPLASVNDVYNAILIEGDPIGQVMFFGRGAGAGPTASAVVSDILNIAAILKVGRGQVTQADGTPLLDPLLACSHQHYCTIAPMSELVTRFYARFLTQDYPGVIGKLGTCFGDHQVSLESVVQAGIRDGLAEIVVVTHDVREGNFRKALDEIQRMTTVANIASVLRVL
;
A
#
# COMPACT_ATOMS: atom_id res chain seq x y z
N MET A 1 29.53 -13.42 18.05
CA MET A 1 28.77 -14.56 17.51
C MET A 1 28.16 -14.07 16.23
N ALA A 2 28.34 -14.78 15.13
CA ALA A 2 27.77 -14.34 13.84
C ALA A 2 26.36 -14.89 13.68
N PHE A 3 25.40 -14.05 13.28
CA PHE A 3 24.04 -14.47 12.96
C PHE A 3 23.97 -14.94 11.51
N LYS A 4 23.43 -16.12 11.28
CA LYS A 4 23.35 -16.75 9.97
C LYS A 4 22.05 -16.44 9.29
N VAL A 5 22.11 -15.91 8.07
CA VAL A 5 20.97 -15.48 7.25
C VAL A 5 20.78 -16.44 6.08
N GLY A 6 19.58 -17.00 5.95
CA GLY A 6 19.13 -17.75 4.79
C GLY A 6 18.21 -16.90 3.92
N LEU A 7 18.51 -16.76 2.62
CA LEU A 7 17.75 -15.95 1.69
C LEU A 7 16.88 -16.83 0.79
N LEU A 8 15.59 -16.55 0.70
CA LEU A 8 14.66 -17.16 -0.25
C LEU A 8 14.37 -16.16 -1.38
N GLY A 9 15.07 -16.31 -2.49
CA GLY A 9 14.98 -15.46 -3.66
C GLY A 9 16.18 -14.53 -3.87
N LEU A 10 16.70 -14.50 -5.09
CA LEU A 10 17.80 -13.64 -5.55
C LEU A 10 17.36 -12.86 -6.81
N GLY A 11 16.18 -12.22 -6.69
CA GLY A 11 15.68 -11.24 -7.65
C GLY A 11 16.21 -9.83 -7.32
N THR A 12 15.48 -8.81 -7.74
CA THR A 12 15.84 -7.39 -7.52
C THR A 12 16.13 -7.08 -6.06
N VAL A 13 15.22 -7.44 -5.16
CA VAL A 13 15.35 -7.15 -3.72
C VAL A 13 16.43 -8.03 -3.08
N GLY A 14 16.42 -9.34 -3.36
CA GLY A 14 17.41 -10.26 -2.80
C GLY A 14 18.85 -9.92 -3.21
N THR A 15 19.04 -9.47 -4.46
CA THR A 15 20.35 -8.97 -4.94
C THR A 15 20.81 -7.76 -4.12
N GLY A 16 19.95 -6.73 -4.00
CA GLY A 16 20.28 -5.55 -3.19
C GLY A 16 20.53 -5.89 -1.71
N THR A 17 19.78 -6.84 -1.14
CA THR A 17 20.00 -7.31 0.24
C THR A 17 21.39 -7.92 0.39
N VAL A 18 21.80 -8.79 -0.53
CA VAL A 18 23.14 -9.40 -0.53
C VAL A 18 24.23 -8.35 -0.68
N GLU A 19 24.05 -7.36 -1.57
CA GLU A 19 24.99 -6.26 -1.76
C GLU A 19 25.23 -5.48 -0.47
N ILE A 20 24.15 -5.12 0.24
CA ILE A 20 24.26 -4.38 1.52
C ILE A 20 24.96 -5.23 2.58
N LEU A 21 24.60 -6.51 2.72
CA LEU A 21 25.19 -7.40 3.72
C LEU A 21 26.69 -7.67 3.46
N ARG A 22 27.15 -7.63 2.20
CA ARG A 22 28.54 -7.83 1.81
C ARG A 22 29.41 -6.57 1.87
N ASP A 23 28.77 -5.41 1.99
CA ASP A 23 29.44 -4.12 2.11
C ASP A 23 29.08 -3.42 3.44
N PRO A 24 29.62 -3.89 4.58
CA PRO A 24 29.35 -3.31 5.88
C PRO A 24 30.10 -1.98 6.15
N ALA A 25 30.96 -1.54 5.22
CA ALA A 25 31.78 -0.36 5.41
C ALA A 25 30.89 0.91 5.56
N GLN A 26 31.21 1.74 6.57
CA GLN A 26 30.47 2.99 6.88
C GLN A 26 28.98 2.76 7.21
N ARG A 27 28.58 1.53 7.56
CA ARG A 27 27.23 1.17 8.02
C ARG A 27 27.25 0.79 9.49
N HIS A 28 26.08 0.44 10.04
CA HIS A 28 25.97 0.02 11.44
C HIS A 28 26.88 -1.16 11.75
N PRO A 29 27.67 -1.15 12.84
CA PRO A 29 28.67 -2.19 13.14
C PRO A 29 28.09 -3.61 13.24
N LEU A 30 26.82 -3.75 13.65
CA LEU A 30 26.16 -5.05 13.76
C LEU A 30 26.08 -5.80 12.41
N LEU A 31 26.15 -5.09 11.27
CA LEU A 31 26.22 -5.73 9.94
C LEU A 31 27.42 -6.67 9.78
N GLN A 32 28.54 -6.39 10.47
CA GLN A 32 29.72 -7.25 10.44
C GLN A 32 29.50 -8.60 11.14
N GLU A 33 28.42 -8.71 11.92
CA GLU A 33 28.06 -9.96 12.62
C GLU A 33 27.01 -10.78 11.85
N LEU A 34 26.56 -10.29 10.68
CA LEU A 34 25.61 -10.99 9.80
C LEU A 34 26.35 -11.75 8.71
N VAL A 35 26.02 -13.02 8.53
CA VAL A 35 26.65 -13.90 7.54
C VAL A 35 25.58 -14.54 6.67
N ILE A 36 25.69 -14.39 5.37
CA ILE A 36 24.84 -15.10 4.40
C ILE A 36 25.27 -16.57 4.43
N HIS A 37 24.37 -17.45 4.89
CA HIS A 37 24.63 -18.87 5.01
C HIS A 37 24.20 -19.67 3.78
N LYS A 38 22.99 -19.38 3.25
CA LYS A 38 22.43 -19.97 2.03
C LYS A 38 21.54 -19.00 1.30
N VAL A 39 21.48 -19.16 -0.01
CA VAL A 39 20.63 -18.37 -0.91
C VAL A 39 19.84 -19.30 -1.84
N GLY A 40 18.54 -19.29 -1.69
CA GLY A 40 17.61 -20.04 -2.51
C GLY A 40 17.33 -19.37 -3.86
N VAL A 41 17.48 -20.12 -4.93
CA VAL A 41 17.27 -19.66 -6.30
C VAL A 41 16.47 -20.65 -7.13
N ARG A 42 15.77 -20.19 -8.18
CA ARG A 42 15.00 -21.08 -9.08
C ARG A 42 15.89 -21.94 -9.98
N SER A 43 17.08 -21.45 -10.34
CA SER A 43 18.02 -22.13 -11.23
C SER A 43 19.44 -21.73 -10.84
N LEU A 44 20.34 -22.68 -10.79
CA LEU A 44 21.77 -22.45 -10.54
C LEU A 44 22.47 -21.84 -11.76
N ASP A 45 22.03 -22.17 -12.96
CA ASP A 45 22.68 -21.81 -14.23
C ASP A 45 22.36 -20.38 -14.71
N LYS A 46 21.40 -19.70 -14.08
CA LYS A 46 21.04 -18.34 -14.46
C LYS A 46 22.20 -17.38 -14.17
N ALA A 47 22.63 -16.63 -15.20
CA ALA A 47 23.61 -15.55 -15.05
C ALA A 47 23.11 -14.51 -14.01
N ARG A 48 23.98 -14.09 -13.11
CA ARG A 48 23.72 -13.12 -12.03
C ARG A 48 24.75 -12.00 -12.07
N SER A 49 24.32 -10.82 -11.66
CA SER A 49 25.24 -9.67 -11.49
C SER A 49 26.19 -9.85 -10.30
N LEU A 50 25.76 -10.63 -9.30
CA LEU A 50 26.56 -10.92 -8.10
C LEU A 50 27.42 -12.17 -8.28
N ASN A 51 28.70 -12.05 -7.98
CA ASN A 51 29.58 -13.19 -7.89
C ASN A 51 29.45 -13.82 -6.47
N LEU A 52 28.61 -14.85 -6.38
CA LEU A 52 28.43 -15.66 -5.17
C LEU A 52 29.13 -17.01 -5.35
N SER A 53 29.71 -17.51 -4.26
CA SER A 53 30.28 -18.86 -4.26
C SER A 53 29.17 -19.89 -4.51
N ALA A 54 29.43 -20.91 -5.31
CA ALA A 54 28.44 -21.91 -5.71
C ALA A 54 27.87 -22.70 -4.52
N ASP A 55 28.65 -22.85 -3.47
CA ASP A 55 28.24 -23.52 -2.21
C ASP A 55 27.20 -22.73 -1.41
N LEU A 56 27.07 -21.41 -1.66
CA LEU A 56 26.01 -20.59 -1.04
C LEU A 56 24.66 -20.76 -1.75
N LEU A 57 24.64 -21.19 -3.02
CA LEU A 57 23.42 -21.26 -3.82
C LEU A 57 22.78 -22.66 -3.71
N THR A 58 21.46 -22.68 -3.60
CA THR A 58 20.67 -23.91 -3.64
C THR A 58 19.32 -23.70 -4.32
N THR A 59 18.80 -24.76 -4.93
CA THR A 59 17.41 -24.82 -5.40
C THR A 59 16.48 -25.48 -4.38
N ASP A 60 17.06 -26.08 -3.33
CA ASP A 60 16.31 -26.66 -2.23
C ASP A 60 16.01 -25.59 -1.18
N LEU A 61 14.80 -24.99 -1.30
CA LEU A 61 14.34 -23.95 -0.38
C LEU A 61 13.96 -24.53 0.99
N ASP A 62 13.52 -25.77 1.03
CA ASP A 62 13.21 -26.49 2.26
C ASP A 62 14.45 -26.67 3.14
N ALA A 63 15.59 -26.98 2.53
CA ALA A 63 16.84 -27.09 3.25
C ALA A 63 17.23 -25.78 3.96
N ILE A 64 16.88 -24.61 3.39
CA ILE A 64 17.17 -23.32 4.04
C ILE A 64 16.29 -23.11 5.29
N VAL A 65 14.99 -23.34 5.18
CA VAL A 65 14.05 -23.05 6.28
C VAL A 65 14.12 -24.05 7.42
N THR A 66 14.73 -25.23 7.18
CA THR A 66 14.92 -26.28 8.20
C THR A 66 16.33 -26.36 8.75
N ASP A 67 17.31 -25.63 8.18
CA ASP A 67 18.71 -25.69 8.61
C ASP A 67 18.86 -25.16 10.04
N PRO A 68 19.35 -25.99 11.00
CA PRO A 68 19.50 -25.58 12.41
C PRO A 68 20.51 -24.43 12.60
N GLU A 69 21.41 -24.23 11.65
CA GLU A 69 22.44 -23.19 11.74
C GLU A 69 21.94 -21.81 11.30
N ILE A 70 20.78 -21.71 10.61
CA ILE A 70 20.20 -20.43 10.18
C ILE A 70 19.37 -19.84 11.31
N ASP A 71 19.62 -18.58 11.67
CA ASP A 71 18.89 -17.81 12.68
C ASP A 71 17.72 -17.04 12.05
N ILE A 72 17.94 -16.44 10.87
CA ILE A 72 17.00 -15.53 10.20
C ILE A 72 16.77 -15.99 8.77
N VAL A 73 15.52 -16.18 8.40
CA VAL A 73 15.09 -16.45 7.02
C VAL A 73 14.53 -15.17 6.41
N VAL A 74 15.04 -14.80 5.23
CA VAL A 74 14.58 -13.62 4.47
C VAL A 74 13.81 -14.09 3.25
N GLU A 75 12.49 -13.82 3.19
CA GLU A 75 11.63 -14.17 2.07
C GLU A 75 11.41 -12.93 1.17
N VAL A 76 11.96 -13.00 -0.05
CA VAL A 76 11.88 -11.96 -1.08
C VAL A 76 11.60 -12.56 -2.47
N MET A 77 10.83 -13.65 -2.51
CA MET A 77 10.47 -14.34 -3.75
C MET A 77 9.23 -13.73 -4.41
N GLY A 78 8.31 -13.20 -3.58
CA GLY A 78 6.99 -12.77 -4.00
C GLY A 78 6.04 -13.93 -4.33
N GLY A 79 4.78 -13.60 -4.69
CA GLY A 79 3.72 -14.58 -4.88
C GLY A 79 3.14 -15.09 -3.56
N LEU A 80 2.12 -15.96 -3.63
CA LEU A 80 1.48 -16.51 -2.44
C LEU A 80 2.13 -17.83 -2.03
N GLU A 81 2.30 -18.73 -2.99
CA GLU A 81 2.97 -20.02 -2.80
C GLU A 81 4.21 -20.12 -3.72
N PRO A 82 5.28 -20.72 -3.27
CA PRO A 82 5.49 -21.42 -1.99
C PRO A 82 5.88 -20.49 -0.82
N ALA A 83 5.80 -19.17 -0.98
CA ALA A 83 6.27 -18.21 0.04
C ALA A 83 5.59 -18.43 1.40
N ARG A 84 4.24 -18.49 1.43
CA ARG A 84 3.47 -18.77 2.66
C ARG A 84 3.92 -20.08 3.34
N SER A 85 3.94 -21.17 2.57
CA SER A 85 4.31 -22.48 3.11
C SER A 85 5.72 -22.49 3.69
N LEU A 86 6.68 -21.82 3.03
CA LEU A 86 8.06 -21.71 3.50
C LEU A 86 8.20 -20.81 4.74
N ILE A 87 7.44 -19.70 4.81
CA ILE A 87 7.37 -18.85 6.00
C ILE A 87 6.90 -19.68 7.19
N LEU A 88 5.75 -20.37 7.07
CA LEU A 88 5.19 -21.20 8.15
C LEU A 88 6.15 -22.32 8.57
N LYS A 89 6.83 -22.93 7.61
CA LYS A 89 7.83 -23.96 7.89
C LYS A 89 9.06 -23.40 8.63
N ALA A 90 9.54 -22.20 8.25
CA ALA A 90 10.62 -21.52 8.97
C ALA A 90 10.22 -21.23 10.43
N LEU A 91 9.01 -20.73 10.66
CA LEU A 91 8.47 -20.47 12.00
C LEU A 91 8.38 -21.74 12.84
N ALA A 92 7.89 -22.86 12.27
CA ALA A 92 7.85 -24.18 12.93
C ALA A 92 9.23 -24.67 13.34
N HIS A 93 10.30 -24.28 12.60
CA HIS A 93 11.69 -24.56 12.94
C HIS A 93 12.36 -23.45 13.78
N LYS A 94 11.54 -22.59 14.40
CA LYS A 94 11.97 -21.49 15.29
C LYS A 94 12.94 -20.49 14.62
N LYS A 95 12.76 -20.23 13.31
CA LYS A 95 13.51 -19.22 12.59
C LYS A 95 12.78 -17.89 12.66
N HIS A 96 13.51 -16.81 12.90
CA HIS A 96 12.99 -15.47 12.68
C HIS A 96 12.81 -15.24 11.18
N VAL A 97 11.77 -14.48 10.79
CA VAL A 97 11.47 -14.24 9.39
C VAL A 97 11.44 -12.74 9.10
N VAL A 98 12.07 -12.35 7.99
CA VAL A 98 11.94 -11.03 7.37
C VAL A 98 11.31 -11.21 6.01
N THR A 99 10.24 -10.48 5.69
CA THR A 99 9.57 -10.62 4.40
C THR A 99 9.23 -9.28 3.76
N ALA A 100 9.36 -9.20 2.43
CA ALA A 100 8.87 -8.10 1.62
C ALA A 100 7.52 -8.42 0.93
N ASN A 101 6.90 -9.56 1.26
CA ASN A 101 5.76 -10.12 0.54
C ASN A 101 4.42 -9.61 1.10
N LYS A 102 4.04 -8.41 0.67
CA LYS A 102 2.78 -7.78 1.06
C LYS A 102 1.55 -8.66 0.77
N ALA A 103 1.56 -9.41 -0.35
CA ALA A 103 0.42 -10.23 -0.75
C ALA A 103 0.20 -11.42 0.19
N ALA A 104 1.27 -12.04 0.67
CA ALA A 104 1.20 -13.10 1.68
C ALA A 104 0.74 -12.54 3.03
N ILE A 105 1.29 -11.41 3.47
CA ILE A 105 0.94 -10.79 4.75
C ILE A 105 -0.52 -10.28 4.75
N ALA A 106 -0.97 -9.61 3.70
CA ALA A 106 -2.34 -9.08 3.63
C ALA A 106 -3.42 -10.20 3.65
N ARG A 107 -3.09 -11.41 3.15
CA ARG A 107 -4.04 -12.52 3.04
C ARG A 107 -3.92 -13.54 4.17
N PHE A 108 -2.71 -13.80 4.64
CA PHE A 108 -2.40 -14.87 5.61
C PHE A 108 -1.69 -14.35 6.86
N GLY A 109 -1.73 -13.04 7.10
CA GLY A 109 -1.05 -12.43 8.25
C GLY A 109 -1.52 -13.00 9.59
N ASP A 110 -2.81 -13.35 9.71
CA ASP A 110 -3.35 -13.98 10.91
C ASP A 110 -2.71 -15.33 11.22
N GLU A 111 -2.59 -16.19 10.23
CA GLU A 111 -1.92 -17.49 10.36
C GLU A 111 -0.42 -17.33 10.65
N ILE A 112 0.25 -16.45 9.89
CA ILE A 112 1.70 -16.23 10.00
C ILE A 112 2.06 -15.64 11.37
N PHE A 113 1.37 -14.59 11.84
CA PHE A 113 1.68 -13.97 13.13
C PHE A 113 1.26 -14.83 14.32
N THR A 114 0.21 -15.65 14.19
CA THR A 114 -0.15 -16.64 15.21
C THR A 114 0.94 -17.68 15.34
N ALA A 115 1.39 -18.28 14.23
CA ALA A 115 2.48 -19.25 14.23
C ALA A 115 3.80 -18.67 14.77
N ALA A 116 4.10 -17.39 14.43
CA ALA A 116 5.29 -16.71 14.96
C ALA A 116 5.22 -16.53 16.47
N SER A 117 4.07 -16.11 16.99
CA SER A 117 3.84 -15.95 18.44
C SER A 117 3.97 -17.27 19.19
N GLU A 118 3.35 -18.35 18.68
CA GLU A 118 3.45 -19.70 19.26
C GLU A 118 4.86 -20.25 19.24
N ALA A 119 5.63 -19.97 18.18
CA ALA A 119 7.02 -20.40 18.07
C ALA A 119 7.99 -19.52 18.88
N GLY A 120 7.56 -18.34 19.36
CA GLY A 120 8.39 -17.36 20.06
C GLY A 120 9.44 -16.70 19.16
N VAL A 121 9.10 -16.43 17.91
CA VAL A 121 10.00 -15.83 16.91
C VAL A 121 9.34 -14.61 16.23
N TYR A 122 10.16 -13.72 15.71
CA TYR A 122 9.69 -12.48 15.04
C TYR A 122 9.42 -12.72 13.56
N VAL A 123 8.37 -12.08 13.06
CA VAL A 123 8.15 -11.81 11.64
C VAL A 123 8.16 -10.30 11.44
N LEU A 124 9.18 -9.78 10.74
CA LEU A 124 9.30 -8.36 10.42
C LEU A 124 9.05 -8.14 8.92
N LEU A 125 8.50 -6.98 8.56
CA LEU A 125 7.92 -6.76 7.23
C LEU A 125 8.02 -5.31 6.74
N GLU A 126 9.01 -4.53 7.21
CA GLU A 126 9.17 -3.12 6.80
C GLU A 126 9.16 -2.96 5.28
N ALA A 127 9.81 -3.88 4.58
CA ALA A 127 9.88 -3.87 3.12
C ALA A 127 8.56 -4.19 2.39
N ALA A 128 7.53 -4.66 3.10
CA ALA A 128 6.24 -5.01 2.48
C ALA A 128 5.41 -3.78 2.09
N VAL A 129 5.60 -2.63 2.77
CA VAL A 129 4.87 -1.40 2.48
C VAL A 129 5.83 -0.22 2.35
N GLY A 130 5.68 0.55 1.28
CA GLY A 130 6.48 1.77 1.09
C GLY A 130 7.93 1.53 0.64
N GLY A 131 8.33 0.29 0.38
CA GLY A 131 9.68 -0.05 -0.08
C GLY A 131 10.78 0.43 0.85
N GLY A 132 11.43 1.55 0.52
CA GLY A 132 12.47 2.15 1.34
C GLY A 132 11.97 3.20 2.34
N ILE A 133 10.67 3.45 2.41
CA ILE A 133 10.07 4.39 3.36
C ILE A 133 9.88 3.68 4.70
N PRO A 134 10.56 4.08 5.78
CA PRO A 134 10.37 3.48 7.08
C PRO A 134 9.02 3.95 7.65
N VAL A 135 8.02 3.07 7.70
CA VAL A 135 6.67 3.41 8.17
C VAL A 135 6.10 2.37 9.14
N ILE A 136 6.42 1.09 8.98
CA ILE A 136 5.90 0.01 9.81
C ILE A 136 6.51 0.07 11.21
N GLU A 137 7.84 0.12 11.31
CA GLU A 137 8.53 0.28 12.60
C GLU A 137 8.15 1.58 13.32
N PRO A 138 8.12 2.75 12.67
CA PRO A 138 7.59 3.96 13.29
C PRO A 138 6.16 3.85 13.80
N LEU A 139 5.24 3.22 13.06
CA LEU A 139 3.87 2.99 13.53
C LEU A 139 3.85 2.14 14.80
N LYS A 140 4.66 1.08 14.86
CA LYS A 140 4.71 0.15 15.98
C LYS A 140 5.45 0.71 17.20
N GLN A 141 6.48 1.52 17.00
CA GLN A 141 7.38 1.99 18.07
C GLN A 141 7.22 3.48 18.34
N SER A 142 7.60 4.34 17.37
CA SER A 142 7.70 5.79 17.61
C SER A 142 6.35 6.48 17.75
N LEU A 143 5.33 5.96 17.08
CA LEU A 143 3.97 6.53 17.07
C LEU A 143 2.99 5.80 18.00
N CYS A 144 3.40 4.71 18.66
CA CYS A 144 2.51 3.88 19.49
C CYS A 144 1.88 4.61 20.69
N ALA A 145 2.47 5.73 21.12
CA ALA A 145 1.91 6.56 22.19
C ALA A 145 0.73 7.44 21.72
N ASN A 146 0.43 7.47 20.43
CA ASN A 146 -0.61 8.32 19.85
C ASN A 146 -1.87 7.52 19.52
N ARG A 147 -3.02 8.18 19.64
CA ARG A 147 -4.25 7.66 19.04
C ARG A 147 -4.23 7.98 17.55
N ILE A 148 -3.96 7.00 16.72
CA ILE A 148 -3.98 7.19 15.27
C ILE A 148 -5.43 7.28 14.80
N ASN A 149 -5.75 8.35 14.06
CA ASN A 149 -7.08 8.63 13.53
C ASN A 149 -7.15 8.32 12.03
N THR A 150 -6.09 8.62 11.29
CA THR A 150 -6.08 8.49 9.83
C THR A 150 -4.70 8.07 9.34
N VAL A 151 -4.69 7.18 8.35
CA VAL A 151 -3.53 6.85 7.52
C VAL A 151 -3.94 7.04 6.07
N ILE A 152 -3.28 7.94 5.35
CA ILE A 152 -3.53 8.22 3.94
C ILE A 152 -2.22 8.06 3.18
N GLY A 153 -2.23 7.29 2.09
CA GLY A 153 -1.00 7.07 1.33
C GLY A 153 -1.17 7.11 -0.18
N ILE A 154 -0.15 7.66 -0.84
CA ILE A 154 0.19 7.36 -2.23
C ILE A 154 1.20 6.21 -2.13
N VAL A 155 0.73 4.97 -2.28
CA VAL A 155 1.51 3.77 -1.98
C VAL A 155 1.81 2.90 -3.20
N ASN A 156 1.43 3.38 -4.40
CA ASN A 156 1.74 2.74 -5.66
C ASN A 156 2.43 3.73 -6.61
N GLY A 157 3.69 3.48 -6.94
CA GLY A 157 4.51 4.36 -7.78
C GLY A 157 4.07 4.38 -9.24
N THR A 158 3.57 3.26 -9.79
CA THR A 158 3.12 3.14 -11.18
C THR A 158 1.91 4.04 -11.44
N THR A 159 0.89 3.97 -10.61
CA THR A 159 -0.30 4.81 -10.74
C THR A 159 0.00 6.28 -10.49
N ASN A 160 0.86 6.60 -9.53
CA ASN A 160 1.26 7.98 -9.30
C ASN A 160 2.06 8.55 -10.47
N TYR A 161 2.95 7.76 -11.08
CA TYR A 161 3.66 8.14 -12.31
C TYR A 161 2.68 8.42 -13.47
N ILE A 162 1.73 7.51 -13.72
CA ILE A 162 0.73 7.67 -14.78
C ILE A 162 -0.08 8.96 -14.57
N LEU A 163 -0.65 9.17 -13.39
CA LEU A 163 -1.44 10.35 -13.08
C LEU A 163 -0.62 11.65 -13.14
N THR A 164 0.65 11.62 -12.73
CA THR A 164 1.56 12.76 -12.85
C THR A 164 1.79 13.12 -14.32
N ARG A 165 2.07 12.14 -15.18
CA ARG A 165 2.27 12.39 -16.60
C ARG A 165 1.00 12.86 -17.31
N MET A 166 -0.17 12.28 -16.98
CA MET A 166 -1.45 12.77 -17.49
C MET A 166 -1.64 14.25 -17.14
N GLN A 167 -1.24 14.66 -15.93
CA GLN A 167 -1.35 16.06 -15.49
C GLN A 167 -0.35 16.99 -16.21
N THR A 168 0.90 16.57 -16.38
CA THR A 168 1.96 17.42 -16.92
C THR A 168 2.00 17.48 -18.45
N GLU A 169 1.62 16.41 -19.13
CA GLU A 169 1.69 16.24 -20.57
C GLU A 169 0.33 16.29 -21.26
N GLY A 170 -0.77 16.09 -20.52
CA GLY A 170 -2.14 16.15 -21.04
C GLY A 170 -2.59 14.94 -21.86
N GLY A 171 -1.81 13.84 -21.84
CA GLY A 171 -2.11 12.59 -22.55
C GLY A 171 -3.21 11.75 -21.91
N ASP A 172 -3.76 10.82 -22.68
CA ASP A 172 -4.74 9.86 -22.19
C ASP A 172 -4.09 8.68 -21.46
N PHE A 173 -4.86 8.06 -20.55
CA PHE A 173 -4.40 6.94 -19.71
C PHE A 173 -3.72 5.81 -20.50
N GLY A 174 -4.30 5.39 -21.65
CA GLY A 174 -3.79 4.26 -22.43
C GLY A 174 -2.41 4.52 -23.05
N GLU A 175 -2.15 5.71 -23.55
CA GLU A 175 -0.88 6.11 -24.14
C GLU A 175 0.22 6.14 -23.07
N ILE A 176 -0.09 6.79 -21.94
CA ILE A 176 0.87 6.93 -20.84
C ILE A 176 1.15 5.58 -20.15
N LEU A 177 0.16 4.69 -20.06
CA LEU A 177 0.37 3.33 -19.57
C LEU A 177 1.34 2.55 -20.49
N ALA A 178 1.17 2.66 -21.81
CA ALA A 178 2.08 1.99 -22.77
C ALA A 178 3.51 2.51 -22.61
N ASP A 179 3.71 3.81 -22.43
CA ASP A 179 5.01 4.40 -22.17
C ASP A 179 5.60 3.91 -20.84
N ALA A 180 4.78 3.84 -19.78
CA ALA A 180 5.21 3.32 -18.48
C ALA A 180 5.69 1.87 -18.57
N GLN A 181 5.03 1.05 -19.39
CA GLN A 181 5.46 -0.34 -19.67
C GLN A 181 6.78 -0.39 -20.42
N GLN A 182 6.98 0.45 -21.44
CA GLN A 182 8.24 0.53 -22.19
C GLN A 182 9.43 0.96 -21.30
N LEU A 183 9.18 1.87 -20.36
CA LEU A 183 10.18 2.36 -19.41
C LEU A 183 10.41 1.41 -18.23
N GLY A 184 9.62 0.33 -18.11
CA GLY A 184 9.73 -0.65 -17.04
C GLY A 184 9.13 -0.20 -15.69
N TYR A 185 8.32 0.87 -15.67
CA TYR A 185 7.55 1.32 -14.49
C TYR A 185 6.24 0.55 -14.30
N ALA A 186 5.71 -0.06 -15.36
CA ALA A 186 4.57 -0.97 -15.32
C ALA A 186 4.94 -2.32 -15.94
N GLU A 187 4.41 -3.40 -15.38
CA GLU A 187 4.56 -4.74 -15.92
C GLU A 187 3.63 -4.95 -17.14
N ALA A 188 3.86 -6.06 -17.90
CA ALA A 188 3.01 -6.41 -19.03
C ALA A 188 1.53 -6.58 -18.63
N ASP A 189 1.28 -7.16 -17.46
CA ASP A 189 -0.04 -7.13 -16.81
C ASP A 189 -0.02 -6.11 -15.66
N PRO A 190 -0.52 -4.89 -15.89
CA PRO A 190 -0.51 -3.82 -14.90
C PRO A 190 -1.72 -3.87 -13.93
N THR A 191 -2.57 -4.88 -14.00
CA THR A 191 -3.86 -4.97 -13.30
C THR A 191 -3.72 -4.71 -11.79
N ALA A 192 -2.72 -5.32 -11.15
CA ALA A 192 -2.51 -5.13 -9.73
C ALA A 192 -2.26 -3.66 -9.33
N ASP A 193 -1.58 -2.90 -10.21
CA ASP A 193 -1.30 -1.48 -10.00
C ASP A 193 -2.51 -0.62 -10.35
N VAL A 194 -2.94 -0.68 -11.61
CA VAL A 194 -3.93 0.28 -12.16
C VAL A 194 -5.34 0.08 -11.61
N ASP A 195 -5.68 -1.12 -11.14
CA ASP A 195 -6.97 -1.41 -10.48
C ASP A 195 -6.90 -1.21 -8.95
N GLY A 196 -5.73 -0.79 -8.41
CA GLY A 196 -5.56 -0.42 -7.02
C GLY A 196 -5.32 -1.58 -6.05
N LEU A 197 -5.19 -2.83 -6.54
CA LEU A 197 -5.07 -4.01 -5.69
C LEU A 197 -3.78 -4.02 -4.87
N ASP A 198 -2.66 -3.55 -5.44
CA ASP A 198 -1.39 -3.37 -4.73
C ASP A 198 -1.54 -2.35 -3.58
N ALA A 199 -2.27 -1.28 -3.81
CA ALA A 199 -2.55 -0.27 -2.79
C ALA A 199 -3.49 -0.81 -1.70
N ALA A 200 -4.44 -1.69 -2.07
CA ALA A 200 -5.35 -2.34 -1.13
C ALA A 200 -4.60 -3.31 -0.20
N ASP A 201 -3.68 -4.13 -0.71
CA ASP A 201 -2.82 -4.98 0.11
C ASP A 201 -2.04 -4.14 1.15
N LYS A 202 -1.45 -3.03 0.71
CA LYS A 202 -0.64 -2.16 1.57
C LYS A 202 -1.45 -1.43 2.63
N ILE A 203 -2.63 -0.89 2.28
CA ILE A 203 -3.45 -0.18 3.27
C ILE A 203 -4.07 -1.14 4.29
N ALA A 204 -4.36 -2.38 3.91
CA ALA A 204 -4.81 -3.40 4.85
C ALA A 204 -3.75 -3.69 5.92
N ILE A 205 -2.46 -3.75 5.52
CA ILE A 205 -1.33 -3.91 6.45
C ILE A 205 -1.19 -2.68 7.35
N LEU A 206 -1.13 -1.47 6.76
CA LEU A 206 -0.98 -0.22 7.51
C LEU A 206 -2.12 -0.01 8.50
N ALA A 207 -3.36 -0.26 8.08
CA ALA A 207 -4.53 -0.12 8.95
C ALA A 207 -4.51 -1.15 10.10
N SER A 208 -4.09 -2.39 9.83
CA SER A 208 -3.95 -3.40 10.88
C SER A 208 -2.98 -2.96 11.97
N LEU A 209 -1.87 -2.34 11.60
CA LEU A 209 -0.87 -1.83 12.54
C LEU A 209 -1.34 -0.57 13.25
N ALA A 210 -1.88 0.41 12.51
CA ALA A 210 -2.28 1.70 13.04
C ALA A 210 -3.46 1.61 14.02
N PHE A 211 -4.39 0.66 13.79
CA PHE A 211 -5.60 0.51 14.59
C PHE A 211 -5.60 -0.71 15.50
N SER A 212 -4.47 -1.41 15.58
CA SER A 212 -4.24 -2.56 16.46
C SER A 212 -5.27 -3.68 16.30
N GLY A 213 -5.70 -3.93 15.05
CA GLY A 213 -6.65 -5.00 14.71
C GLY A 213 -6.48 -5.45 13.26
N ARG A 214 -6.92 -6.65 12.93
CA ARG A 214 -6.79 -7.23 11.59
C ARG A 214 -7.80 -6.62 10.62
N ILE A 215 -7.39 -6.37 9.40
CA ILE A 215 -8.27 -5.93 8.31
C ILE A 215 -8.44 -7.10 7.34
N LYS A 216 -9.70 -7.46 7.05
CA LYS A 216 -10.00 -8.41 5.98
C LYS A 216 -9.87 -7.72 4.64
N LEU A 217 -8.94 -8.18 3.81
CA LEU A 217 -8.69 -7.59 2.49
C LEU A 217 -9.95 -7.52 1.61
N SER A 218 -10.85 -8.50 1.72
CA SER A 218 -12.13 -8.53 1.00
C SER A 218 -13.12 -7.43 1.41
N GLU A 219 -12.90 -6.78 2.55
CA GLU A 219 -13.73 -5.66 3.04
C GLU A 219 -13.13 -4.29 2.66
N VAL A 220 -11.91 -4.26 2.09
CA VAL A 220 -11.30 -3.04 1.58
C VAL A 220 -11.96 -2.65 0.27
N TYR A 221 -12.62 -1.49 0.24
CA TYR A 221 -13.14 -0.94 -1.01
C TYR A 221 -11.98 -0.56 -1.95
N CYS A 222 -12.05 -0.99 -3.21
CA CYS A 222 -10.99 -0.75 -4.17
C CYS A 222 -11.54 -0.29 -5.53
N GLU A 223 -11.04 0.85 -6.00
CA GLU A 223 -11.34 1.43 -7.31
C GLU A 223 -10.03 1.94 -7.92
N GLY A 224 -9.73 1.51 -9.15
CA GLY A 224 -8.51 1.87 -9.87
C GLY A 224 -8.60 3.15 -10.68
N ILE A 225 -7.57 3.42 -11.49
CA ILE A 225 -7.44 4.68 -12.27
C ILE A 225 -7.84 4.55 -13.75
N ARG A 226 -8.29 3.39 -14.22
CA ARG A 226 -8.59 3.16 -15.65
C ARG A 226 -9.63 4.09 -16.23
N GLN A 227 -10.53 4.62 -15.40
CA GLN A 227 -11.63 5.49 -15.81
C GLN A 227 -11.26 6.98 -15.84
N ILE A 228 -10.03 7.31 -15.42
CA ILE A 228 -9.57 8.70 -15.38
C ILE A 228 -9.19 9.15 -16.80
N GLY A 229 -9.90 10.13 -17.32
CA GLY A 229 -9.61 10.72 -18.62
C GLY A 229 -8.83 12.04 -18.53
N ALA A 230 -8.22 12.47 -19.64
CA ALA A 230 -7.53 13.77 -19.73
C ALA A 230 -8.44 14.95 -19.35
N ALA A 231 -9.74 14.86 -19.66
CA ALA A 231 -10.71 15.88 -19.27
C ALA A 231 -10.85 16.03 -17.75
N ASP A 232 -10.85 14.89 -17.00
CA ASP A 232 -10.95 14.93 -15.54
C ASP A 232 -9.72 15.60 -14.92
N ILE A 233 -8.53 15.31 -15.45
CA ILE A 233 -7.29 15.97 -15.04
C ILE A 233 -7.36 17.48 -15.27
N ALA A 234 -7.81 17.90 -16.46
CA ALA A 234 -7.92 19.33 -16.82
C ALA A 234 -8.94 20.07 -15.94
N TYR A 235 -10.08 19.44 -15.61
CA TYR A 235 -11.06 20.04 -14.71
C TYR A 235 -10.61 20.06 -13.26
N ALA A 236 -9.97 18.99 -12.78
CA ALA A 236 -9.36 18.98 -11.47
C ALA A 236 -8.39 20.15 -11.31
N GLU A 237 -7.54 20.38 -12.29
CA GLU A 237 -6.57 21.48 -12.27
C GLU A 237 -7.23 22.86 -12.21
N LYS A 238 -8.26 23.11 -13.04
CA LYS A 238 -9.04 24.36 -13.04
C LYS A 238 -9.75 24.60 -11.71
N LEU A 239 -10.17 23.55 -11.03
CA LEU A 239 -10.84 23.61 -9.73
C LEU A 239 -9.85 23.67 -8.54
N GLY A 240 -8.54 23.69 -8.80
CA GLY A 240 -7.51 23.79 -7.75
C GLY A 240 -7.14 22.45 -7.10
N PHE A 241 -7.40 21.33 -7.78
CA PHE A 241 -7.07 19.98 -7.33
C PHE A 241 -6.05 19.28 -8.23
N VAL A 242 -5.51 18.20 -7.73
CA VAL A 242 -4.81 17.16 -8.50
C VAL A 242 -5.50 15.82 -8.26
N ILE A 243 -5.39 14.89 -9.21
CA ILE A 243 -5.93 13.53 -9.01
C ILE A 243 -4.81 12.61 -8.54
N LYS A 244 -5.02 11.90 -7.42
CA LYS A 244 -4.12 10.87 -6.89
C LYS A 244 -4.90 9.60 -6.60
N LEU A 245 -4.29 8.43 -6.77
CA LEU A 245 -4.80 7.18 -6.21
C LEU A 245 -4.43 7.14 -4.74
N LEU A 246 -5.41 7.31 -3.86
CA LEU A 246 -5.20 7.30 -2.42
C LEU A 246 -5.65 5.98 -1.80
N ALA A 247 -4.80 5.44 -0.94
CA ALA A 247 -5.11 4.39 0.00
C ALA A 247 -5.40 5.04 1.36
N ILE A 248 -6.59 4.85 1.89
CA ILE A 248 -7.09 5.59 3.06
C ILE A 248 -7.62 4.60 4.09
N ALA A 249 -7.15 4.74 5.33
CA ALA A 249 -7.72 4.08 6.48
C ALA A 249 -8.02 5.15 7.54
N LYS A 250 -9.28 5.23 7.97
CA LYS A 250 -9.76 6.27 8.89
C LYS A 250 -10.63 5.66 9.97
N ARG A 251 -10.45 6.14 11.21
CA ARG A 251 -11.32 5.80 12.33
C ARG A 251 -12.61 6.63 12.24
N GLU A 252 -13.74 5.96 12.10
CA GLU A 252 -15.05 6.63 12.09
C GLU A 252 -15.65 6.69 13.50
N SER A 253 -15.39 5.66 14.31
CA SER A 253 -15.76 5.59 15.72
C SER A 253 -14.78 4.67 16.47
N ASP A 254 -14.99 4.49 17.77
CA ASP A 254 -14.15 3.58 18.56
C ASP A 254 -14.21 2.12 18.07
N GLN A 255 -15.24 1.75 17.31
CA GLN A 255 -15.49 0.38 16.87
C GLN A 255 -15.48 0.20 15.34
N GLN A 256 -15.45 1.28 14.57
CA GLN A 256 -15.57 1.19 13.11
C GLN A 256 -14.45 1.96 12.39
N LEU A 257 -13.94 1.33 11.35
CA LEU A 257 -12.96 1.91 10.44
C LEU A 257 -13.55 2.02 9.03
N GLN A 258 -13.07 2.98 8.27
CA GLN A 258 -13.18 2.98 6.82
C GLN A 258 -11.82 2.66 6.21
N VAL A 259 -11.78 1.65 5.34
CA VAL A 259 -10.55 1.26 4.61
C VAL A 259 -10.88 1.18 3.12
N ARG A 260 -10.22 2.01 2.33
CA ARG A 260 -10.54 2.18 0.92
C ARG A 260 -9.36 2.61 0.06
N VAL A 261 -9.43 2.28 -1.21
CA VAL A 261 -8.51 2.75 -2.27
C VAL A 261 -9.33 3.29 -3.42
N HIS A 262 -9.10 4.51 -3.82
CA HIS A 262 -9.77 5.10 -4.99
C HIS A 262 -9.04 6.34 -5.51
N PRO A 263 -9.26 6.71 -6.78
CA PRO A 263 -8.87 8.02 -7.29
C PRO A 263 -9.57 9.12 -6.49
N THR A 264 -8.81 10.16 -6.16
CA THR A 264 -9.28 11.23 -5.28
C THR A 264 -8.79 12.58 -5.79
N LEU A 265 -9.68 13.56 -5.78
CA LEU A 265 -9.34 14.97 -5.97
C LEU A 265 -8.68 15.49 -4.68
N VAL A 266 -7.40 15.79 -4.76
CA VAL A 266 -6.58 16.29 -3.65
C VAL A 266 -6.36 17.79 -3.84
N PRO A 267 -6.73 18.65 -2.87
CA PRO A 267 -6.46 20.08 -2.95
C PRO A 267 -4.98 20.37 -3.19
N LYS A 268 -4.64 21.30 -4.07
CA LYS A 268 -3.22 21.65 -4.36
C LYS A 268 -2.45 22.12 -3.12
N THR A 269 -3.14 22.56 -2.08
CA THR A 269 -2.55 22.95 -0.79
C THR A 269 -2.24 21.77 0.14
N HIS A 270 -2.78 20.59 -0.15
CA HIS A 270 -2.57 19.40 0.67
C HIS A 270 -1.15 18.82 0.44
N PRO A 271 -0.43 18.35 1.49
CA PRO A 271 0.94 17.83 1.34
C PRO A 271 1.08 16.72 0.29
N LEU A 272 0.10 15.81 0.18
CA LEU A 272 0.13 14.73 -0.81
C LEU A 272 0.00 15.21 -2.26
N ALA A 273 -0.49 16.41 -2.51
CA ALA A 273 -0.63 16.95 -3.87
C ALA A 273 0.72 17.12 -4.59
N SER A 274 1.79 17.38 -3.84
CA SER A 274 3.14 17.58 -4.37
C SER A 274 3.93 16.29 -4.59
N VAL A 275 3.38 15.13 -4.22
CA VAL A 275 4.03 13.83 -4.39
C VAL A 275 3.83 13.35 -5.83
N ASN A 276 4.84 13.44 -6.67
CA ASN A 276 4.78 13.18 -8.10
C ASN A 276 5.66 11.99 -8.53
N ASP A 277 5.58 11.61 -9.78
CA ASP A 277 6.35 10.55 -10.43
C ASP A 277 6.20 9.20 -9.71
N VAL A 278 7.31 8.48 -9.55
CA VAL A 278 7.36 7.16 -8.89
C VAL A 278 7.43 7.23 -7.37
N TYR A 279 7.36 8.43 -6.80
CA TYR A 279 7.46 8.61 -5.35
C TYR A 279 6.17 8.23 -4.63
N ASN A 280 6.36 7.72 -3.43
CA ASN A 280 5.30 7.36 -2.50
C ASN A 280 5.35 8.29 -1.28
N ALA A 281 4.22 8.44 -0.61
CA ALA A 281 4.13 9.11 0.68
C ALA A 281 3.01 8.49 1.53
N ILE A 282 3.23 8.42 2.83
CA ILE A 282 2.24 8.02 3.82
C ILE A 282 2.11 9.14 4.83
N LEU A 283 0.92 9.72 4.91
CA LEU A 283 0.53 10.74 5.90
C LEU A 283 -0.24 10.04 7.01
N ILE A 284 0.18 10.26 8.24
CA ILE A 284 -0.45 9.71 9.45
C ILE A 284 -0.93 10.88 10.31
N GLU A 285 -2.17 10.82 10.73
CA GLU A 285 -2.75 11.78 11.65
C GLU A 285 -3.10 11.10 12.97
N GLY A 286 -2.73 11.72 14.08
CA GLY A 286 -2.97 11.17 15.41
C GLY A 286 -2.98 12.25 16.49
N ASP A 287 -3.44 11.88 17.67
CA ASP A 287 -3.47 12.73 18.84
C ASP A 287 -2.52 12.17 19.92
N PRO A 288 -1.56 12.95 20.44
CA PRO A 288 -1.34 14.39 20.23
C PRO A 288 -0.32 14.77 19.12
N ILE A 289 0.18 13.82 18.32
CA ILE A 289 1.27 14.06 17.34
C ILE A 289 0.87 15.03 16.22
N GLY A 290 -0.41 15.18 15.90
CA GLY A 290 -0.87 15.92 14.72
C GLY A 290 -0.61 15.13 13.44
N GLN A 291 -0.03 15.78 12.42
CA GLN A 291 0.29 15.18 11.13
C GLN A 291 1.78 14.86 11.00
N VAL A 292 2.08 13.65 10.54
CA VAL A 292 3.43 13.21 10.15
C VAL A 292 3.37 12.60 8.77
N MET A 293 4.30 12.98 7.89
CA MET A 293 4.39 12.43 6.54
C MET A 293 5.74 11.75 6.30
N PHE A 294 5.70 10.52 5.83
CA PHE A 294 6.85 9.76 5.36
C PHE A 294 6.86 9.79 3.83
N PHE A 295 7.98 10.13 3.24
CA PHE A 295 8.12 10.32 1.79
C PHE A 295 9.41 9.67 1.28
N GLY A 296 9.33 9.03 0.11
CA GLY A 296 10.50 8.42 -0.51
C GLY A 296 10.17 7.54 -1.71
N ARG A 297 11.11 6.70 -2.11
CA ARG A 297 10.90 5.70 -3.16
C ARG A 297 10.17 4.48 -2.60
N GLY A 298 8.99 4.21 -3.14
CA GLY A 298 8.11 3.11 -2.72
C GLY A 298 8.52 1.73 -3.21
N ALA A 299 9.52 1.64 -4.12
CA ALA A 299 10.05 0.41 -4.67
C ALA A 299 11.48 0.62 -5.19
N GLY A 300 12.16 -0.46 -5.54
CA GLY A 300 13.50 -0.47 -6.11
C GLY A 300 14.47 -1.37 -5.36
N ALA A 301 15.54 -1.82 -6.01
CA ALA A 301 16.52 -2.75 -5.44
C ALA A 301 17.09 -2.21 -4.12
N GLY A 302 17.72 -1.05 -4.15
CA GLY A 302 18.35 -0.43 -2.99
C GLY A 302 17.37 -0.05 -1.88
N PRO A 303 16.32 0.75 -2.16
CA PRO A 303 15.34 1.15 -1.16
C PRO A 303 14.70 -0.04 -0.41
N THR A 304 14.19 -1.02 -1.14
CA THR A 304 13.53 -2.19 -0.53
C THR A 304 14.51 -3.08 0.23
N ALA A 305 15.71 -3.27 -0.33
CA ALA A 305 16.77 -4.03 0.37
C ALA A 305 17.23 -3.33 1.66
N SER A 306 17.25 -2.00 1.69
CA SER A 306 17.56 -1.24 2.91
C SER A 306 16.57 -1.55 4.03
N ALA A 307 15.26 -1.61 3.73
CA ALA A 307 14.23 -1.98 4.70
C ALA A 307 14.37 -3.45 5.17
N VAL A 308 14.64 -4.39 4.24
CA VAL A 308 14.92 -5.78 4.59
C VAL A 308 16.10 -5.89 5.54
N VAL A 309 17.21 -5.19 5.26
CA VAL A 309 18.41 -5.25 6.10
C VAL A 309 18.18 -4.56 7.45
N SER A 310 17.35 -3.52 7.51
CA SER A 310 16.93 -2.90 8.78
C SER A 310 16.19 -3.91 9.67
N ASP A 311 15.28 -4.68 9.12
CA ASP A 311 14.57 -5.75 9.83
C ASP A 311 15.53 -6.84 10.33
N ILE A 312 16.49 -7.27 9.50
CA ILE A 312 17.53 -8.23 9.90
C ILE A 312 18.33 -7.67 11.08
N LEU A 313 18.71 -6.39 11.03
CA LEU A 313 19.45 -5.73 12.11
C LEU A 313 18.65 -5.65 13.40
N ASN A 314 17.35 -5.36 13.32
CA ASN A 314 16.46 -5.33 14.48
C ASN A 314 16.41 -6.71 15.18
N ILE A 315 16.22 -7.79 14.42
CA ILE A 315 16.25 -9.15 14.94
C ILE A 315 17.61 -9.46 15.55
N ALA A 316 18.70 -9.20 14.84
CA ALA A 316 20.07 -9.47 15.33
C ALA A 316 20.40 -8.70 16.61
N ALA A 317 19.94 -7.46 16.74
CA ALA A 317 20.11 -6.64 17.95
C ALA A 317 19.40 -7.25 19.15
N ILE A 318 18.16 -7.73 18.97
CA ILE A 318 17.39 -8.40 20.02
C ILE A 318 18.09 -9.69 20.45
N LEU A 319 18.51 -10.52 19.52
CA LEU A 319 19.21 -11.77 19.79
C LEU A 319 20.52 -11.51 20.55
N LYS A 320 21.27 -10.48 20.14
CA LYS A 320 22.55 -10.12 20.76
C LYS A 320 22.41 -9.68 22.22
N VAL A 321 21.36 -8.94 22.56
CA VAL A 321 21.16 -8.47 23.96
C VAL A 321 20.37 -9.44 24.81
N GLY A 322 19.99 -10.60 24.27
CA GLY A 322 19.29 -11.65 25.01
C GLY A 322 17.84 -11.30 25.40
N ARG A 323 17.24 -10.31 24.77
CA ARG A 323 15.83 -9.90 25.03
C ARG A 323 14.82 -11.03 24.72
N GLY A 324 15.21 -12.04 23.94
CA GLY A 324 14.40 -13.22 23.67
C GLY A 324 14.54 -14.34 24.72
N GLN A 325 15.26 -14.11 25.82
CA GLN A 325 15.45 -15.14 26.87
C GLN A 325 14.45 -15.06 28.03
N VAL A 326 13.61 -14.02 28.08
CA VAL A 326 12.48 -14.00 29.01
C VAL A 326 11.42 -14.95 28.47
N THR A 327 11.12 -15.99 29.20
CA THR A 327 10.13 -17.00 28.80
C THR A 327 8.83 -16.84 29.57
N GLN A 328 7.73 -17.19 28.94
CA GLN A 328 6.44 -17.40 29.57
C GLN A 328 6.48 -18.63 30.51
N ALA A 329 5.43 -18.84 31.27
CA ALA A 329 5.34 -19.98 32.19
C ALA A 329 5.44 -21.36 31.49
N ASP A 330 5.13 -21.43 30.20
CA ASP A 330 5.23 -22.63 29.35
C ASP A 330 6.60 -22.78 28.65
N GLY A 331 7.55 -21.87 28.91
CA GLY A 331 8.87 -21.88 28.32
C GLY A 331 9.00 -21.21 26.96
N THR A 332 7.91 -20.66 26.41
CA THR A 332 7.94 -19.91 25.13
C THR A 332 8.64 -18.57 25.33
N PRO A 333 9.57 -18.13 24.44
CA PRO A 333 10.20 -16.83 24.53
C PRO A 333 9.17 -15.70 24.51
N LEU A 334 9.31 -14.73 25.39
CA LEU A 334 8.47 -13.53 25.40
C LEU A 334 9.00 -12.55 24.34
N LEU A 335 8.18 -12.26 23.34
CA LEU A 335 8.52 -11.32 22.29
C LEU A 335 8.35 -9.87 22.78
N ASP A 336 9.21 -8.98 22.27
CA ASP A 336 9.05 -7.53 22.47
C ASP A 336 7.72 -7.06 21.83
N PRO A 337 6.77 -6.54 22.60
CA PRO A 337 5.44 -6.18 22.09
C PRO A 337 5.46 -5.04 21.08
N LEU A 338 6.53 -4.23 21.05
CA LEU A 338 6.68 -3.14 20.06
C LEU A 338 7.23 -3.65 18.73
N LEU A 339 7.77 -4.87 18.68
CA LEU A 339 8.28 -5.48 17.44
C LEU A 339 7.40 -6.62 16.95
N ALA A 340 6.81 -7.39 17.85
CA ALA A 340 5.87 -8.44 17.49
C ALA A 340 4.55 -7.84 16.95
N CYS A 341 3.87 -8.59 16.08
CA CYS A 341 2.48 -8.30 15.68
C CYS A 341 1.56 -9.28 16.40
N SER A 342 0.73 -8.75 17.29
CA SER A 342 -0.14 -9.55 18.18
C SER A 342 -1.64 -9.28 17.99
N HIS A 343 -2.05 -8.74 16.85
CA HIS A 343 -3.45 -8.41 16.59
C HIS A 343 -4.30 -9.68 16.52
N GLN A 344 -5.19 -9.89 17.52
CA GLN A 344 -5.97 -11.12 17.65
C GLN A 344 -7.42 -10.99 17.17
N HIS A 345 -7.92 -9.77 16.96
CA HIS A 345 -9.30 -9.51 16.53
C HIS A 345 -9.36 -8.79 15.20
N TYR A 346 -10.46 -8.97 14.48
CA TYR A 346 -10.74 -8.22 13.26
C TYR A 346 -11.46 -6.90 13.59
N CYS A 347 -11.03 -5.84 12.91
CA CYS A 347 -11.74 -4.56 12.93
C CYS A 347 -13.05 -4.65 12.15
N THR A 348 -14.05 -3.90 12.57
CA THR A 348 -15.30 -3.73 11.83
C THR A 348 -15.11 -2.64 10.79
N ILE A 349 -15.39 -2.94 9.52
CA ILE A 349 -15.29 -1.97 8.42
C ILE A 349 -16.68 -1.40 8.13
N ALA A 350 -16.78 -0.07 8.14
CA ALA A 350 -18.01 0.63 7.77
C ALA A 350 -18.25 0.52 6.26
N PRO A 351 -19.50 0.28 5.82
CA PRO A 351 -19.82 0.20 4.40
C PRO A 351 -19.60 1.56 3.71
N MET A 352 -19.17 1.53 2.44
CA MET A 352 -18.92 2.75 1.65
C MET A 352 -20.14 3.67 1.55
N SER A 353 -21.35 3.13 1.58
CA SER A 353 -22.58 3.93 1.56
C SER A 353 -22.73 4.91 2.73
N GLU A 354 -22.01 4.67 3.82
CA GLU A 354 -21.98 5.54 5.02
C GLU A 354 -20.88 6.60 4.96
N LEU A 355 -19.95 6.50 4.02
CA LEU A 355 -18.91 7.51 3.84
C LEU A 355 -19.52 8.88 3.61
N VAL A 356 -19.11 9.86 4.40
CA VAL A 356 -19.44 11.26 4.22
C VAL A 356 -18.24 11.97 3.62
N THR A 357 -18.39 12.48 2.41
CA THR A 357 -17.34 13.21 1.70
C THR A 357 -17.95 14.07 0.59
N ARG A 358 -17.14 14.89 -0.01
CA ARG A 358 -17.48 15.66 -1.21
C ARG A 358 -17.27 14.81 -2.46
N PHE A 359 -18.06 15.07 -3.49
CA PHE A 359 -17.96 14.37 -4.79
C PHE A 359 -17.79 15.35 -5.93
N TYR A 360 -17.01 14.94 -6.90
CA TYR A 360 -16.96 15.48 -8.24
C TYR A 360 -17.69 14.51 -9.17
N ALA A 361 -18.54 15.02 -10.04
CA ALA A 361 -19.16 14.25 -11.12
C ALA A 361 -19.16 15.04 -12.42
N ARG A 362 -18.88 14.35 -13.53
CA ARG A 362 -18.88 14.92 -14.87
C ARG A 362 -19.93 14.21 -15.73
N PHE A 363 -20.87 15.02 -16.26
CA PHE A 363 -22.00 14.56 -17.04
C PHE A 363 -21.86 15.02 -18.50
N LEU A 364 -22.18 14.13 -19.43
CA LEU A 364 -22.42 14.47 -20.82
C LEU A 364 -23.93 14.51 -21.05
N THR A 365 -24.46 15.69 -21.43
CA THR A 365 -25.89 15.92 -21.52
C THR A 365 -26.25 16.54 -22.86
N GLN A 366 -27.51 16.46 -23.24
CA GLN A 366 -28.03 17.26 -24.34
C GLN A 366 -27.97 18.73 -23.96
N ASP A 367 -27.62 19.62 -24.92
CA ASP A 367 -27.50 21.06 -24.66
C ASP A 367 -28.83 21.74 -24.97
N TYR A 368 -29.70 21.85 -23.96
CA TYR A 368 -30.93 22.63 -24.06
C TYR A 368 -31.39 23.20 -22.70
N PRO A 369 -32.27 24.23 -22.73
CA PRO A 369 -32.76 24.88 -21.52
C PRO A 369 -33.38 23.89 -20.52
N GLY A 370 -33.03 24.02 -19.23
CA GLY A 370 -33.61 23.26 -18.13
C GLY A 370 -32.83 22.02 -17.70
N VAL A 371 -31.79 21.59 -18.41
CA VAL A 371 -30.99 20.40 -18.03
C VAL A 371 -30.36 20.57 -16.65
N ILE A 372 -29.68 21.68 -16.40
CA ILE A 372 -29.08 21.98 -15.08
C ILE A 372 -30.13 21.98 -13.96
N GLY A 373 -31.34 22.54 -14.26
CA GLY A 373 -32.45 22.54 -13.30
C GLY A 373 -32.90 21.13 -12.93
N LYS A 374 -33.01 20.22 -13.91
CA LYS A 374 -33.39 18.83 -13.67
C LYS A 374 -32.33 18.09 -12.81
N LEU A 375 -31.05 18.28 -13.14
CA LEU A 375 -29.96 17.74 -12.35
C LEU A 375 -30.00 18.25 -10.90
N GLY A 376 -30.15 19.58 -10.75
CA GLY A 376 -30.22 20.22 -9.44
C GLY A 376 -31.40 19.75 -8.59
N THR A 377 -32.59 19.58 -9.20
CA THR A 377 -33.77 19.04 -8.53
C THR A 377 -33.52 17.61 -8.05
N CYS A 378 -33.00 16.72 -8.91
CA CYS A 378 -32.70 15.34 -8.56
C CYS A 378 -31.68 15.26 -7.40
N PHE A 379 -30.62 16.06 -7.47
CA PHE A 379 -29.66 16.12 -6.35
C PHE A 379 -30.35 16.58 -5.05
N GLY A 380 -31.19 17.59 -5.10
CA GLY A 380 -31.95 18.10 -3.95
C GLY A 380 -32.88 17.03 -3.34
N ASP A 381 -33.62 16.29 -4.18
CA ASP A 381 -34.51 15.21 -3.75
C ASP A 381 -33.79 14.08 -3.01
N HIS A 382 -32.50 13.86 -3.33
CA HIS A 382 -31.63 12.91 -2.66
C HIS A 382 -30.78 13.54 -1.54
N GLN A 383 -31.07 14.76 -1.10
CA GLN A 383 -30.34 15.47 -0.03
C GLN A 383 -28.85 15.71 -0.38
N VAL A 384 -28.54 15.90 -1.64
CA VAL A 384 -27.21 16.25 -2.13
C VAL A 384 -27.15 17.76 -2.37
N SER A 385 -26.37 18.46 -1.55
CA SER A 385 -26.12 19.90 -1.71
C SER A 385 -24.94 20.12 -2.68
N LEU A 386 -25.12 21.03 -3.65
CA LEU A 386 -24.12 21.35 -4.65
C LEU A 386 -23.28 22.56 -4.20
N GLU A 387 -21.96 22.42 -4.24
CA GLU A 387 -21.02 23.52 -4.00
C GLU A 387 -20.79 24.32 -5.29
N SER A 388 -20.61 23.61 -6.41
CA SER A 388 -20.45 24.25 -7.71
C SER A 388 -21.06 23.42 -8.86
N VAL A 389 -21.55 24.13 -9.88
CA VAL A 389 -22.00 23.56 -11.14
C VAL A 389 -21.39 24.39 -12.26
N VAL A 390 -20.67 23.78 -13.16
CA VAL A 390 -20.00 24.44 -14.27
C VAL A 390 -20.33 23.71 -15.57
N GLN A 391 -20.95 24.43 -16.53
CA GLN A 391 -21.02 23.97 -17.91
C GLN A 391 -19.68 24.31 -18.58
N ALA A 392 -18.87 23.29 -18.84
CA ALA A 392 -17.48 23.48 -19.20
C ALA A 392 -17.23 23.58 -20.71
N GLY A 393 -18.19 23.16 -21.55
CA GLY A 393 -18.09 23.22 -22.99
C GLY A 393 -19.05 22.26 -23.69
N ILE A 394 -18.84 22.08 -24.98
CA ILE A 394 -19.52 21.07 -25.80
C ILE A 394 -18.48 20.10 -26.33
N ARG A 395 -18.69 18.80 -26.13
CA ARG A 395 -17.87 17.72 -26.64
C ARG A 395 -18.73 16.74 -27.42
N ASP A 396 -18.40 16.47 -28.67
CA ASP A 396 -19.10 15.54 -29.56
C ASP A 396 -20.63 15.87 -29.67
N GLY A 397 -21.00 17.17 -29.63
CA GLY A 397 -22.37 17.64 -29.68
C GLY A 397 -23.15 17.54 -28.35
N LEU A 398 -22.49 17.15 -27.25
CA LEU A 398 -23.06 17.09 -25.92
C LEU A 398 -22.47 18.17 -25.01
N ALA A 399 -23.31 18.78 -24.19
CA ALA A 399 -22.87 19.71 -23.15
C ALA A 399 -22.17 18.94 -22.03
N GLU A 400 -21.02 19.44 -21.61
CA GLU A 400 -20.23 18.87 -20.53
C GLU A 400 -20.50 19.67 -19.25
N ILE A 401 -21.13 19.02 -18.26
CA ILE A 401 -21.49 19.63 -16.98
C ILE A 401 -20.65 18.94 -15.87
N VAL A 402 -19.94 19.77 -15.13
CA VAL A 402 -19.16 19.37 -13.96
C VAL A 402 -19.86 19.84 -12.69
N VAL A 403 -20.02 18.95 -11.74
CA VAL A 403 -20.64 19.23 -10.44
C VAL A 403 -19.66 18.86 -9.34
N VAL A 404 -19.54 19.73 -8.33
CA VAL A 404 -18.88 19.44 -7.06
C VAL A 404 -19.91 19.59 -5.94
N THR A 405 -20.00 18.61 -5.05
CA THR A 405 -20.95 18.63 -3.94
C THR A 405 -20.31 19.18 -2.66
N HIS A 406 -21.12 19.64 -1.71
CA HIS A 406 -20.75 19.68 -0.31
C HIS A 406 -20.64 18.26 0.25
N ASP A 407 -20.25 18.13 1.54
CA ASP A 407 -20.23 16.85 2.23
C ASP A 407 -21.61 16.17 2.18
N VAL A 408 -21.62 14.93 1.70
CA VAL A 408 -22.83 14.12 1.56
C VAL A 408 -22.50 12.65 1.76
N ARG A 409 -23.46 11.88 2.25
CA ARG A 409 -23.32 10.41 2.34
C ARG A 409 -23.25 9.81 0.93
N GLU A 410 -22.26 8.94 0.70
CA GLU A 410 -22.09 8.28 -0.61
C GLU A 410 -23.36 7.55 -1.04
N GLY A 411 -24.07 6.91 -0.12
CA GLY A 411 -25.35 6.25 -0.43
C GLY A 411 -26.42 7.18 -1.02
N ASN A 412 -26.50 8.41 -0.55
CA ASN A 412 -27.43 9.42 -1.09
C ASN A 412 -26.97 9.90 -2.48
N PHE A 413 -25.68 10.18 -2.60
CA PHE A 413 -25.08 10.60 -3.85
C PHE A 413 -25.25 9.54 -4.95
N ARG A 414 -25.01 8.26 -4.64
CA ARG A 414 -25.18 7.15 -5.58
C ARG A 414 -26.64 7.00 -6.05
N LYS A 415 -27.61 7.13 -5.14
CA LYS A 415 -29.06 7.14 -5.51
C LYS A 415 -29.39 8.26 -6.48
N ALA A 416 -28.86 9.47 -6.26
CA ALA A 416 -29.02 10.57 -7.20
C ALA A 416 -28.41 10.24 -8.56
N LEU A 417 -27.21 9.67 -8.62
CA LEU A 417 -26.58 9.27 -9.88
C LEU A 417 -27.38 8.20 -10.62
N ASP A 418 -27.93 7.21 -9.91
CA ASP A 418 -28.78 6.16 -10.50
C ASP A 418 -30.05 6.72 -11.14
N GLU A 419 -30.63 7.76 -10.56
CA GLU A 419 -31.78 8.45 -11.14
C GLU A 419 -31.36 9.33 -12.32
N ILE A 420 -30.28 10.10 -12.17
CA ILE A 420 -29.74 10.96 -13.24
C ILE A 420 -29.37 10.13 -14.48
N GLN A 421 -28.78 8.95 -14.30
CA GLN A 421 -28.41 8.07 -15.43
C GLN A 421 -29.63 7.63 -16.26
N ARG A 422 -30.83 7.60 -15.68
CA ARG A 422 -32.09 7.23 -16.38
C ARG A 422 -32.75 8.43 -17.09
N MET A 423 -32.27 9.64 -16.89
CA MET A 423 -32.81 10.82 -17.52
C MET A 423 -32.48 10.81 -19.03
N THR A 424 -33.48 11.03 -19.90
CA THR A 424 -33.28 11.07 -21.34
C THR A 424 -32.38 12.22 -21.80
N THR A 425 -32.16 13.21 -20.93
CA THR A 425 -31.31 14.37 -21.16
C THR A 425 -29.84 14.10 -20.88
N VAL A 426 -29.52 13.01 -20.16
CA VAL A 426 -28.16 12.62 -19.77
C VAL A 426 -27.73 11.47 -20.68
N ALA A 427 -26.71 11.73 -21.49
CA ALA A 427 -26.14 10.70 -22.35
C ALA A 427 -25.23 9.75 -21.56
N ASN A 428 -24.41 10.28 -20.63
CA ASN A 428 -23.50 9.50 -19.82
C ASN A 428 -23.05 10.27 -18.57
N ILE A 429 -22.76 9.53 -17.49
CA ILE A 429 -21.98 9.99 -16.35
C ILE A 429 -20.52 9.58 -16.62
N ALA A 430 -19.74 10.53 -17.10
CA ALA A 430 -18.42 10.26 -17.66
C ALA A 430 -17.35 10.01 -16.60
N SER A 431 -17.51 10.58 -15.41
CA SER A 431 -16.57 10.39 -14.29
C SER A 431 -17.24 10.75 -12.96
N VAL A 432 -16.84 10.03 -11.92
CA VAL A 432 -17.22 10.29 -10.52
C VAL A 432 -15.98 10.11 -9.65
N LEU A 433 -15.61 11.15 -8.91
CA LEU A 433 -14.45 11.12 -8.02
C LEU A 433 -14.83 11.64 -6.62
N ARG A 434 -14.17 11.15 -5.62
CA ARG A 434 -14.27 11.68 -4.26
C ARG A 434 -13.27 12.81 -4.08
N VAL A 435 -13.57 13.74 -3.20
CA VAL A 435 -12.70 14.87 -2.85
C VAL A 435 -12.17 14.66 -1.43
N LEU A 436 -10.88 14.90 -1.23
CA LEU A 436 -10.22 14.81 0.08
C LEU A 436 -10.48 16.05 0.93
#